data_9fa7b2467d8545c0f61adac920caab0e
#
_entry.id   9fa7b2467d8545c0f61adac920caab0e
#
_cell.length_a   1.000
_cell.length_b   1.000
_cell.length_c   1.000
_cell.angle_alpha   90.00
_cell.angle_beta   90.00
_cell.angle_gamma   90.00
#
_symmetry.space_group_name_H-M   'P 1'
#
loop_
_entity.id
_entity.type
_entity.pdbx_description
1 polymer ?
#
loop_
_entity_poly.entity_id
_entity_poly.type
_entity_poly.pdbx_seq_one_letter_code
_entity_poly.pdbx_strand_id
1 'polypeptide(L)'
;RLDFETSGISLFCKSNEARQRIGDLLGANQEKREFLCLVHGSPQEETFEVDAKIGWVTGEPEIMVAGKRGKFASTKFEVVERLAGFTLLRCLPSTDRKHQIRAHLQHTGLPPVGDAYYGGSLLMLSRLKKNYRPRRDGTEKPLLDRAALHYAKLKFEHPFTGDAVEIECGLAKDMEVALKYLRKYATGIGAGPVD
;
A
#
# COMPACT_ATOMS: atom_id res chain seq x y z
N ARG A 1 -10.73 -8.07 5.65
CA ARG A 1 -11.07 -6.63 5.73
C ARG A 1 -9.91 -5.81 5.20
N LEU A 2 -10.23 -4.74 4.45
CA LEU A 2 -9.25 -3.72 4.07
C LEU A 2 -9.19 -2.62 5.14
N ASP A 3 -8.03 -1.96 5.26
CA ASP A 3 -7.94 -0.69 5.96
C ASP A 3 -8.81 0.34 5.26
N PHE A 4 -9.30 1.34 5.99
CA PHE A 4 -10.28 2.33 5.50
C PHE A 4 -9.87 3.00 4.16
N GLU A 5 -8.58 3.28 3.98
CA GLU A 5 -8.05 3.96 2.79
C GLU A 5 -7.48 3.01 1.73
N THR A 6 -7.55 1.69 1.93
CA THR A 6 -7.05 0.69 0.99
C THR A 6 -8.13 0.31 -0.02
N SER A 7 -7.80 0.32 -1.30
CA SER A 7 -8.66 -0.18 -2.37
C SER A 7 -8.36 -1.63 -2.74
N GLY A 8 -9.22 -2.27 -3.53
CA GLY A 8 -8.97 -3.59 -4.10
C GLY A 8 -9.90 -4.69 -3.62
N ILE A 9 -9.38 -5.90 -3.51
CA ILE A 9 -10.15 -7.13 -3.26
C ILE A 9 -10.72 -7.13 -1.85
N SER A 10 -12.02 -7.39 -1.73
CA SER A 10 -12.72 -7.69 -0.48
C SER A 10 -13.51 -8.97 -0.60
N LEU A 11 -13.36 -9.87 0.36
CA LEU A 11 -14.10 -11.14 0.42
C LEU A 11 -15.31 -11.02 1.35
N PHE A 12 -16.47 -11.48 0.87
CA PHE A 12 -17.71 -11.58 1.65
C PHE A 12 -18.18 -13.03 1.69
N CYS A 13 -18.38 -13.57 2.88
CA CYS A 13 -18.89 -14.93 3.07
C CYS A 13 -20.41 -14.93 3.14
N LYS A 14 -21.07 -15.85 2.44
CA LYS A 14 -22.54 -15.97 2.38
C LYS A 14 -23.12 -16.76 3.56
N SER A 15 -22.29 -17.46 4.36
CA SER A 15 -22.71 -18.23 5.52
C SER A 15 -21.70 -18.11 6.67
N ASN A 16 -22.14 -18.44 7.89
CA ASN A 16 -21.25 -18.48 9.05
C ASN A 16 -20.19 -19.57 8.91
N GLU A 17 -20.53 -20.73 8.32
CA GLU A 17 -19.56 -21.80 8.07
C GLU A 17 -18.47 -21.33 7.10
N ALA A 18 -18.85 -20.68 5.99
CA ALA A 18 -17.86 -20.12 5.04
C ALA A 18 -16.97 -19.07 5.74
N ARG A 19 -17.54 -18.22 6.61
CA ARG A 19 -16.80 -17.24 7.37
C ARG A 19 -15.77 -17.89 8.30
N GLN A 20 -16.15 -18.97 8.98
CA GLN A 20 -15.25 -19.69 9.87
C GLN A 20 -14.09 -20.34 9.09
N ARG A 21 -14.39 -21.12 8.05
CA ARG A 21 -13.37 -21.82 7.23
C ARG A 21 -12.40 -20.85 6.54
N ILE A 22 -12.91 -19.75 5.97
CA ILE A 22 -12.05 -18.69 5.41
C ILE A 22 -11.23 -18.02 6.52
N GLY A 23 -11.81 -17.79 7.69
CA GLY A 23 -11.10 -17.24 8.85
C GLY A 23 -9.94 -18.12 9.30
N ASP A 24 -10.13 -19.43 9.33
CA ASP A 24 -9.10 -20.41 9.71
C ASP A 24 -7.96 -20.44 8.66
N LEU A 25 -8.31 -20.42 7.36
CA LEU A 25 -7.36 -20.35 6.26
C LEU A 25 -6.49 -19.09 6.33
N LEU A 26 -7.12 -17.91 6.49
CA LEU A 26 -6.42 -16.64 6.63
C LEU A 26 -5.60 -16.57 7.94
N GLY A 27 -6.11 -17.18 9.03
CA GLY A 27 -5.39 -17.27 10.30
C GLY A 27 -4.15 -18.14 10.24
N ALA A 28 -4.15 -19.16 9.38
CA ALA A 28 -3.02 -20.04 9.11
C ALA A 28 -2.03 -19.49 8.08
N ASN A 29 -2.28 -18.31 7.49
CA ASN A 29 -1.51 -17.70 6.39
C ASN A 29 -1.32 -18.65 5.19
N GLN A 30 -2.36 -19.40 4.85
CA GLN A 30 -2.35 -20.36 3.71
C GLN A 30 -2.67 -19.68 2.38
N GLU A 31 -3.02 -18.41 2.39
CA GLU A 31 -3.25 -17.58 1.22
C GLU A 31 -1.99 -16.82 0.77
N LYS A 32 -1.96 -16.44 -0.49
CA LYS A 32 -0.97 -15.51 -1.03
C LYS A 32 -1.67 -14.20 -1.38
N ARG A 33 -1.20 -13.13 -0.77
CA ARG A 33 -1.71 -11.77 -0.94
C ARG A 33 -0.67 -10.91 -1.63
N GLU A 34 -1.10 -10.17 -2.64
CA GLU A 34 -0.27 -9.20 -3.32
C GLU A 34 -0.96 -7.83 -3.29
N PHE A 35 -0.23 -6.83 -2.79
CA PHE A 35 -0.65 -5.44 -2.83
C PHE A 35 0.28 -4.65 -3.73
N LEU A 36 -0.24 -3.57 -4.31
CA LEU A 36 0.53 -2.54 -4.99
C LEU A 36 0.50 -1.27 -4.15
N CYS A 37 1.66 -0.69 -3.91
CA CYS A 37 1.80 0.53 -3.13
C CYS A 37 2.69 1.53 -3.86
N LEU A 38 2.20 2.76 -4.06
CA LEU A 38 3.03 3.87 -4.51
C LEU A 38 3.61 4.56 -3.28
N VAL A 39 4.93 4.66 -3.21
CA VAL A 39 5.67 5.25 -2.09
C VAL A 39 6.48 6.47 -2.50
N HIS A 40 6.77 7.34 -1.55
CA HIS A 40 7.79 8.37 -1.69
C HIS A 40 9.18 7.73 -1.60
N GLY A 41 10.12 8.24 -2.38
CA GLY A 41 11.50 7.77 -2.37
C GLY A 41 11.74 6.58 -3.31
N SER A 42 12.95 6.03 -3.23
CA SER A 42 13.39 4.89 -4.04
C SER A 42 14.27 3.99 -3.18
N PRO A 43 13.89 2.71 -2.98
CA PRO A 43 14.76 1.76 -2.31
C PRO A 43 16.02 1.53 -3.15
N GLN A 44 17.13 1.19 -2.50
CA GLN A 44 18.39 0.89 -3.20
C GLN A 44 18.31 -0.45 -3.93
N GLU A 45 17.65 -1.44 -3.31
CA GLU A 45 17.54 -2.80 -3.82
C GLU A 45 16.24 -2.97 -4.64
N GLU A 46 16.27 -3.90 -5.60
CA GLU A 46 15.08 -4.28 -6.37
C GLU A 46 14.08 -5.11 -5.55
N THR A 47 14.59 -5.79 -4.52
CA THR A 47 13.81 -6.62 -3.61
C THR A 47 14.37 -6.49 -2.20
N PHE A 48 13.53 -6.25 -1.23
CA PHE A 48 13.90 -6.22 0.19
C PHE A 48 12.80 -6.81 1.06
N GLU A 49 13.15 -7.18 2.28
CA GLU A 49 12.21 -7.73 3.27
C GLU A 49 12.29 -6.92 4.57
N VAL A 50 11.14 -6.76 5.21
CA VAL A 50 11.03 -6.09 6.49
C VAL A 50 10.45 -7.05 7.51
N ASP A 51 11.30 -7.47 8.43
CA ASP A 51 10.99 -8.30 9.61
C ASP A 51 10.98 -7.43 10.85
N ALA A 52 9.80 -6.99 11.26
CA ALA A 52 9.67 -6.13 12.42
C ALA A 52 8.39 -6.45 13.19
N LYS A 53 8.41 -6.26 14.50
CA LYS A 53 7.19 -6.40 15.32
C LYS A 53 6.30 -5.18 15.08
N ILE A 54 5.00 -5.40 15.00
CA ILE A 54 4.01 -4.33 14.87
C ILE A 54 3.21 -4.24 16.17
N GLY A 55 3.19 -3.07 16.74
CA GLY A 55 2.52 -2.75 17.99
C GLY A 55 1.74 -1.44 17.92
N TRP A 56 0.98 -1.14 18.94
CA TRP A 56 0.21 0.08 19.10
C TRP A 56 1.10 1.25 19.52
N VAL A 57 0.78 2.43 19.06
CA VAL A 57 1.33 3.68 19.60
C VAL A 57 0.50 4.07 20.84
N THR A 58 1.17 4.32 21.94
CA THR A 58 0.50 4.74 23.19
C THR A 58 -0.15 6.12 22.97
N GLY A 59 -1.45 6.20 23.23
CA GLY A 59 -2.23 7.42 23.00
C GLY A 59 -2.83 7.58 21.61
N GLU A 60 -2.43 6.73 20.64
CA GLU A 60 -2.88 6.77 19.26
C GLU A 60 -3.43 5.40 18.82
N PRO A 61 -4.66 5.03 19.22
CA PRO A 61 -5.19 3.67 19.07
C PRO A 61 -5.40 3.26 17.60
N GLU A 62 -5.41 4.21 16.68
CA GLU A 62 -5.57 3.95 15.25
C GLU A 62 -4.23 3.72 14.51
N ILE A 63 -3.10 4.07 15.13
CA ILE A 63 -1.77 3.99 14.51
C ILE A 63 -1.01 2.77 15.01
N MET A 64 -0.44 2.02 14.08
CA MET A 64 0.47 0.91 14.35
C MET A 64 1.91 1.34 14.03
N VAL A 65 2.88 0.86 14.80
CA VAL A 65 4.29 1.15 14.56
C VAL A 65 5.09 -0.13 14.42
N ALA A 66 5.99 -0.15 13.44
CA ALA A 66 6.96 -1.22 13.28
C ALA A 66 8.20 -0.96 14.14
N GLY A 67 8.69 -1.99 14.85
CA GLY A 67 9.87 -1.87 15.71
C GLY A 67 10.10 -3.08 16.61
N LYS A 68 10.56 -2.83 17.84
CA LYS A 68 10.94 -3.90 18.77
C LYS A 68 9.78 -4.47 19.60
N ARG A 69 8.65 -3.78 19.68
CA ARG A 69 7.47 -4.16 20.48
C ARG A 69 6.31 -4.58 19.61
N GLY A 70 5.44 -5.46 20.11
CA GLY A 70 4.25 -5.94 19.42
C GLY A 70 4.37 -7.37 18.92
N LYS A 71 3.59 -7.73 17.91
CA LYS A 71 3.56 -9.06 17.29
C LYS A 71 4.46 -9.08 16.06
N PHE A 72 5.20 -10.17 15.86
CA PHE A 72 6.03 -10.37 14.66
C PHE A 72 5.21 -10.20 13.37
N ALA A 73 5.82 -9.52 12.43
CA ALA A 73 5.28 -9.31 11.09
C ALA A 73 6.43 -9.35 10.08
N SER A 74 6.18 -9.90 8.90
CA SER A 74 7.11 -9.96 7.78
C SER A 74 6.41 -9.57 6.48
N THR A 75 7.07 -8.73 5.69
CA THR A 75 6.60 -8.30 4.37
C THR A 75 7.78 -8.21 3.41
N LYS A 76 7.69 -8.94 2.30
CA LYS A 76 8.61 -8.80 1.17
C LYS A 76 8.10 -7.70 0.24
N PHE A 77 9.02 -6.87 -0.25
CA PHE A 77 8.77 -5.80 -1.20
C PHE A 77 9.59 -6.01 -2.46
N GLU A 78 8.98 -5.77 -3.60
CA GLU A 78 9.63 -5.85 -4.92
C GLU A 78 9.34 -4.57 -5.70
N VAL A 79 10.37 -4.00 -6.32
CA VAL A 79 10.21 -2.83 -7.17
C VAL A 79 9.50 -3.23 -8.46
N VAL A 80 8.37 -2.60 -8.74
CA VAL A 80 7.64 -2.76 -10.00
C VAL A 80 8.07 -1.68 -10.99
N GLU A 81 8.18 -0.43 -10.51
CA GLU A 81 8.56 0.70 -11.37
C GLU A 81 9.16 1.82 -10.52
N ARG A 82 10.32 2.35 -10.96
CA ARG A 82 10.94 3.54 -10.37
C ARG A 82 10.52 4.78 -11.16
N LEU A 83 10.08 5.79 -10.42
CA LEU A 83 9.67 7.09 -10.93
C LEU A 83 10.48 8.16 -10.20
N ALA A 84 10.72 9.32 -10.79
CA ALA A 84 11.53 10.35 -10.13
C ALA A 84 10.93 10.76 -8.78
N GLY A 85 11.60 10.42 -7.67
CA GLY A 85 11.15 10.68 -6.30
C GLY A 85 10.04 9.75 -5.76
N PHE A 86 9.61 8.73 -6.56
CA PHE A 86 8.56 7.77 -6.19
C PHE A 86 8.90 6.37 -6.67
N THR A 87 8.30 5.37 -6.05
CA THR A 87 8.43 3.97 -6.49
C THR A 87 7.09 3.25 -6.36
N LEU A 88 6.70 2.51 -7.38
CA LEU A 88 5.62 1.54 -7.28
C LEU A 88 6.21 0.21 -6.79
N LEU A 89 5.73 -0.27 -5.66
CA LEU A 89 6.15 -1.52 -5.04
C LEU A 89 5.04 -2.56 -5.12
N ARG A 90 5.44 -3.81 -5.33
CA ARG A 90 4.66 -4.99 -5.00
C ARG A 90 4.97 -5.38 -3.56
N CYS A 91 3.93 -5.55 -2.76
CA CYS A 91 4.05 -5.88 -1.35
C CYS A 91 3.44 -7.26 -1.10
N LEU A 92 4.22 -8.17 -0.54
CA LEU A 92 3.90 -9.58 -0.32
C LEU A 92 3.98 -9.89 1.20
N PRO A 93 2.93 -9.58 1.97
CA PRO A 93 2.93 -9.86 3.39
C PRO A 93 2.77 -11.36 3.65
N SER A 94 3.66 -11.95 4.47
CA SER A 94 3.59 -13.35 4.94
C SER A 94 2.86 -13.49 6.28
N THR A 95 2.51 -12.38 6.92
CA THR A 95 1.71 -12.29 8.14
C THR A 95 0.56 -11.31 7.94
N ASP A 96 -0.40 -11.27 8.87
CA ASP A 96 -1.53 -10.34 8.82
C ASP A 96 -1.63 -9.55 10.13
N ARG A 97 -1.19 -8.29 10.09
CA ARG A 97 -1.30 -7.35 11.21
C ARG A 97 -1.96 -6.06 10.73
N LYS A 98 -2.73 -5.43 11.60
CA LYS A 98 -3.36 -4.12 11.29
C LYS A 98 -2.30 -3.16 10.75
N HIS A 99 -2.56 -2.49 9.64
CA HIS A 99 -1.70 -1.52 8.96
C HIS A 99 -0.27 -2.02 8.65
N GLN A 100 -0.05 -3.34 8.54
CA GLN A 100 1.29 -3.94 8.43
C GLN A 100 2.15 -3.32 7.34
N ILE A 101 1.66 -3.28 6.10
CA ILE A 101 2.42 -2.75 4.95
C ILE A 101 2.77 -1.28 5.18
N ARG A 102 1.82 -0.48 5.66
CA ARG A 102 1.98 0.95 5.91
C ARG A 102 3.04 1.22 6.99
N ALA A 103 2.97 0.49 8.11
CA ALA A 103 3.93 0.60 9.21
C ALA A 103 5.34 0.14 8.79
N HIS A 104 5.47 -0.95 8.01
CA HIS A 104 6.75 -1.42 7.49
C HIS A 104 7.37 -0.43 6.52
N LEU A 105 6.59 0.15 5.61
CA LEU A 105 7.07 1.16 4.66
C LEU A 105 7.49 2.45 5.36
N GLN A 106 6.75 2.92 6.36
CA GLN A 106 7.18 4.05 7.19
C GLN A 106 8.51 3.73 7.91
N HIS A 107 8.64 2.53 8.46
CA HIS A 107 9.84 2.09 9.18
C HIS A 107 11.09 2.10 8.30
N THR A 108 10.95 1.85 7.01
CA THR A 108 12.05 1.87 6.03
C THR A 108 12.29 3.22 5.37
N GLY A 109 11.54 4.26 5.78
CA GLY A 109 11.65 5.59 5.16
C GLY A 109 11.03 5.71 3.77
N LEU A 110 10.13 4.79 3.40
CA LEU A 110 9.41 4.76 2.13
C LEU A 110 7.89 4.94 2.37
N PRO A 111 7.42 6.07 2.91
CA PRO A 111 6.02 6.24 3.29
C PRO A 111 5.10 6.16 2.07
N PRO A 112 3.91 5.50 2.20
CA PRO A 112 2.93 5.47 1.12
C PRO A 112 2.44 6.87 0.75
N VAL A 113 2.36 7.16 -0.53
CA VAL A 113 1.82 8.44 -1.04
C VAL A 113 0.38 8.63 -0.54
N GLY A 114 0.04 9.82 -0.07
CA GLY A 114 -1.29 10.18 0.43
C GLY A 114 -1.61 9.69 1.84
N ASP A 115 -0.73 8.92 2.47
CA ASP A 115 -0.95 8.36 3.80
C ASP A 115 -0.42 9.27 4.91
N ALA A 116 -1.21 10.25 5.31
CA ALA A 116 -0.81 11.23 6.33
C ALA A 116 -0.45 10.60 7.68
N TYR A 117 -1.09 9.48 8.06
CA TYR A 117 -0.81 8.77 9.31
C TYR A 117 0.55 8.09 9.33
N TYR A 118 1.10 7.77 8.16
CA TYR A 118 2.38 7.06 8.01
C TYR A 118 3.45 7.91 7.31
N GLY A 119 3.30 9.25 7.35
CA GLY A 119 4.31 10.19 6.85
C GLY A 119 4.26 10.45 5.35
N GLY A 120 3.24 9.96 4.67
CA GLY A 120 3.04 10.23 3.24
C GLY A 120 2.40 11.59 3.00
N SER A 121 2.91 12.33 2.04
CA SER A 121 2.29 13.58 1.58
C SER A 121 1.36 13.36 0.40
N LEU A 122 0.43 14.30 0.19
CA LEU A 122 -0.47 14.30 -0.96
C LEU A 122 0.29 14.50 -2.27
N LEU A 123 -0.14 13.79 -3.31
CA LEU A 123 0.40 13.94 -4.65
C LEU A 123 -0.32 15.06 -5.41
N MET A 124 0.36 16.21 -5.54
CA MET A 124 -0.17 17.39 -6.21
C MET A 124 0.40 17.49 -7.63
N LEU A 125 -0.45 17.77 -8.64
CA LEU A 125 0.00 17.94 -10.01
C LEU A 125 0.92 19.16 -10.17
N SER A 126 0.70 20.22 -9.38
CA SER A 126 1.55 21.42 -9.34
C SER A 126 3.01 21.12 -8.99
N ARG A 127 3.25 20.13 -8.13
CA ARG A 127 4.62 19.69 -7.77
C ARG A 127 5.31 18.90 -8.87
N LEU A 128 4.54 18.31 -9.80
CA LEU A 128 5.07 17.51 -10.90
C LEU A 128 5.26 18.33 -12.18
N LYS A 129 4.37 19.29 -12.44
CA LYS A 129 4.30 20.01 -13.73
C LYS A 129 4.79 21.43 -13.58
N LYS A 130 5.97 21.77 -14.12
CA LYS A 130 6.60 23.10 -14.07
C LYS A 130 5.67 24.28 -14.42
N ASN A 131 4.79 24.12 -15.41
CA ASN A 131 3.87 25.18 -15.86
C ASN A 131 2.44 24.83 -15.48
N TYR A 132 2.22 24.34 -14.26
CA TYR A 132 0.89 24.09 -13.73
C TYR A 132 0.13 25.42 -13.60
N ARG A 133 -1.10 25.43 -14.10
CA ARG A 133 -2.01 26.56 -13.90
C ARG A 133 -3.12 26.10 -12.98
N PRO A 134 -3.26 26.71 -11.79
CA PRO A 134 -4.34 26.38 -10.88
C PRO A 134 -5.70 26.70 -11.51
N ARG A 135 -6.76 26.20 -10.91
CA ARG A 135 -8.13 26.57 -11.28
C ARG A 135 -8.35 28.06 -11.04
N ARG A 136 -9.42 28.64 -11.63
CA ARG A 136 -9.74 30.07 -11.48
C ARG A 136 -9.94 30.50 -10.03
N ASP A 137 -10.37 29.58 -9.15
CA ASP A 137 -10.53 29.79 -7.71
C ASP A 137 -9.24 29.57 -6.89
N GLY A 138 -8.11 29.32 -7.56
CA GLY A 138 -6.83 29.04 -6.91
C GLY A 138 -6.72 27.65 -6.25
N THR A 139 -7.77 26.82 -6.33
CA THR A 139 -7.76 25.50 -5.67
C THR A 139 -7.10 24.44 -6.55
N GLU A 140 -6.43 23.49 -5.91
CA GLU A 140 -5.93 22.26 -6.52
C GLU A 140 -6.43 21.06 -5.73
N LYS A 141 -6.94 20.04 -6.44
CA LYS A 141 -7.24 18.75 -5.84
C LYS A 141 -6.05 17.81 -6.01
N PRO A 142 -5.68 17.05 -4.98
CA PRO A 142 -4.63 16.04 -5.11
C PRO A 142 -5.01 15.01 -6.18
N LEU A 143 -4.00 14.44 -6.84
CA LEU A 143 -4.18 13.31 -7.76
C LEU A 143 -4.61 12.06 -7.00
N LEU A 144 -4.24 11.98 -5.72
CA LEU A 144 -4.60 10.92 -4.80
C LEU A 144 -4.74 11.52 -3.40
N ASP A 145 -5.89 11.31 -2.75
CA ASP A 145 -6.27 11.87 -1.44
C ASP A 145 -6.43 10.82 -0.33
N ARG A 146 -5.89 9.63 -0.55
CA ARG A 146 -5.85 8.49 0.38
C ARG A 146 -4.52 7.76 0.28
N ALA A 147 -4.27 6.81 1.17
CA ALA A 147 -3.10 5.93 1.07
C ALA A 147 -3.07 5.22 -0.30
N ALA A 148 -1.95 5.35 -1.01
CA ALA A 148 -1.73 4.73 -2.31
C ALA A 148 -1.47 3.23 -2.20
N LEU A 149 -2.38 2.51 -1.53
CA LEU A 149 -2.32 1.07 -1.29
C LEU A 149 -3.52 0.38 -1.92
N HIS A 150 -3.27 -0.70 -2.65
CA HIS A 150 -4.27 -1.45 -3.41
C HIS A 150 -4.05 -2.95 -3.28
N TYR A 151 -5.07 -3.70 -2.85
CA TYR A 151 -5.05 -5.16 -2.80
C TYR A 151 -5.33 -5.72 -4.19
N ALA A 152 -4.26 -6.06 -4.91
CA ALA A 152 -4.31 -6.40 -6.33
C ALA A 152 -4.60 -7.87 -6.61
N LYS A 153 -4.11 -8.80 -5.74
CA LYS A 153 -4.21 -10.22 -6.02
C LYS A 153 -4.33 -11.05 -4.75
N LEU A 154 -5.23 -12.05 -4.81
CA LEU A 154 -5.44 -13.02 -3.75
C LEU A 154 -5.49 -14.43 -4.35
N LYS A 155 -4.68 -15.34 -3.78
CA LYS A 155 -4.72 -16.78 -4.12
C LYS A 155 -4.93 -17.56 -2.84
N PHE A 156 -5.81 -18.55 -2.89
CA PHE A 156 -6.07 -19.47 -1.80
C PHE A 156 -6.73 -20.76 -2.32
N GLU A 157 -6.73 -21.81 -1.52
CA GLU A 157 -7.48 -23.04 -1.80
C GLU A 157 -8.91 -22.89 -1.27
N HIS A 158 -9.90 -23.18 -2.10
CA HIS A 158 -11.31 -23.02 -1.72
C HIS A 158 -11.67 -24.01 -0.59
N PRO A 159 -12.15 -23.53 0.58
CA PRO A 159 -12.21 -24.36 1.80
C PRO A 159 -13.27 -25.45 1.80
N PHE A 160 -14.08 -25.56 0.76
CA PHE A 160 -15.09 -26.61 0.61
C PHE A 160 -14.78 -27.56 -0.53
N THR A 161 -14.20 -27.08 -1.63
CA THR A 161 -13.95 -27.90 -2.82
C THR A 161 -12.50 -28.29 -3.01
N GLY A 162 -11.56 -27.62 -2.36
CA GLY A 162 -10.13 -27.82 -2.55
C GLY A 162 -9.57 -27.19 -3.83
N ASP A 163 -10.41 -26.51 -4.61
CA ASP A 163 -9.96 -25.90 -5.86
C ASP A 163 -9.08 -24.67 -5.59
N ALA A 164 -8.06 -24.48 -6.44
CA ALA A 164 -7.26 -23.26 -6.41
C ALA A 164 -8.10 -22.07 -6.90
N VAL A 165 -8.20 -21.04 -6.05
CA VAL A 165 -8.89 -19.79 -6.37
C VAL A 165 -7.84 -18.69 -6.54
N GLU A 166 -7.91 -17.98 -7.66
CA GLU A 166 -7.10 -16.81 -7.94
C GLU A 166 -8.02 -15.65 -8.32
N ILE A 167 -7.91 -14.55 -7.59
CA ILE A 167 -8.67 -13.33 -7.81
C ILE A 167 -7.69 -12.21 -8.09
N GLU A 168 -7.91 -11.46 -9.16
CA GLU A 168 -7.12 -10.28 -9.53
C GLU A 168 -8.04 -9.06 -9.62
N CYS A 169 -7.52 -7.92 -9.19
CA CYS A 169 -8.17 -6.63 -9.27
C CYS A 169 -7.21 -5.62 -9.90
N GLY A 170 -7.58 -5.02 -11.02
CA GLY A 170 -6.82 -3.93 -11.65
C GLY A 170 -6.71 -2.72 -10.72
N LEU A 171 -5.69 -1.90 -10.93
CA LEU A 171 -5.47 -0.70 -10.11
C LEU A 171 -6.72 0.18 -10.06
N ALA A 172 -6.96 0.76 -8.90
CA ALA A 172 -8.00 1.77 -8.74
C ALA A 172 -7.72 3.00 -9.59
N LYS A 173 -8.78 3.64 -10.11
CA LYS A 173 -8.69 4.72 -11.09
C LYS A 173 -7.81 5.89 -10.67
N ASP A 174 -7.85 6.25 -9.40
CA ASP A 174 -7.02 7.31 -8.81
C ASP A 174 -5.52 6.97 -8.87
N MET A 175 -5.15 5.72 -8.56
CA MET A 175 -3.76 5.23 -8.67
C MET A 175 -3.30 5.15 -10.14
N GLU A 176 -4.16 4.71 -11.07
CA GLU A 176 -3.84 4.74 -12.50
C GLU A 176 -3.54 6.16 -12.98
N VAL A 177 -4.37 7.13 -12.57
CA VAL A 177 -4.20 8.55 -12.92
C VAL A 177 -2.91 9.10 -12.31
N ALA A 178 -2.63 8.80 -11.03
CA ALA A 178 -1.40 9.21 -10.35
C ALA A 178 -0.16 8.70 -11.10
N LEU A 179 -0.09 7.40 -11.41
CA LEU A 179 1.01 6.80 -12.17
C LEU A 179 1.16 7.40 -13.57
N LYS A 180 0.04 7.62 -14.29
CA LYS A 180 0.06 8.29 -15.60
C LYS A 180 0.73 9.66 -15.54
N TYR A 181 0.41 10.46 -14.53
CA TYR A 181 0.99 11.80 -14.37
C TYR A 181 2.45 11.75 -13.90
N LEU A 182 2.80 10.82 -13.02
CA LEU A 182 4.19 10.59 -12.61
C LEU A 182 5.04 10.18 -13.82
N ARG A 183 4.64 9.21 -14.61
CA ARG A 183 5.35 8.80 -15.84
C ARG A 183 5.53 9.96 -16.82
N LYS A 184 4.54 10.84 -16.90
CA LYS A 184 4.58 11.97 -17.84
C LYS A 184 5.46 13.13 -17.38
N TYR A 185 5.49 13.43 -16.09
CA TYR A 185 6.08 14.67 -15.58
C TYR A 185 7.25 14.48 -14.60
N ALA A 186 7.40 13.31 -13.99
CA ALA A 186 8.45 13.07 -13.02
C ALA A 186 9.84 12.78 -13.63
N THR A 187 9.97 12.70 -14.95
CA THR A 187 11.24 12.43 -15.65
C THR A 187 12.29 13.54 -15.53
N GLY A 188 11.99 14.67 -14.89
CA GLY A 188 12.88 15.82 -14.77
C GLY A 188 13.06 16.38 -13.35
N ILE A 189 12.55 15.72 -12.32
CA ILE A 189 12.71 16.18 -10.94
C ILE A 189 13.91 15.44 -10.36
N GLY A 190 15.08 16.10 -10.36
CA GLY A 190 16.21 15.65 -9.55
C GLY A 190 15.76 15.55 -8.09
N ALA A 191 16.23 14.51 -7.39
CA ALA A 191 15.98 14.29 -5.97
C ALA A 191 16.47 15.52 -5.17
N GLY A 192 15.57 16.46 -4.92
CA GLY A 192 15.76 17.51 -3.94
C GLY A 192 15.34 16.99 -2.56
N PRO A 193 16.03 17.39 -1.47
CA PRO A 193 15.66 16.97 -0.13
C PRO A 193 14.23 17.41 0.18
N VAL A 194 13.52 16.55 0.86
CA VAL A 194 12.21 16.85 1.45
C VAL A 194 12.50 17.59 2.75
N ASP A 195 12.29 18.92 2.77
CA ASP A 195 12.25 19.73 4.00
C ASP A 195 10.95 19.48 4.76
#